data_d1a2e6f468cac5ba9b49e9c3023fbc18
#
_entry.id   d1a2e6f468cac5ba9b49e9c3023fbc18
#
_cell.length_a   1.000
_cell.length_b   1.000
_cell.length_c   1.000
_cell.angle_alpha   90.00
_cell.angle_beta   90.00
_cell.angle_gamma   90.00
#
_symmetry.space_group_name_H-M   'P 1'
#
loop_
_entity.id
_entity.type
_entity.pdbx_description
1 polymer ?
#
loop_
_entity_poly.entity_id
_entity_poly.type
_entity_poly.pdbx_seq_one_letter_code
_entity_poly.pdbx_strand_id
1 'polypeptide(L)'
;MTTVSDDAKTGGFDAKSAREVDPVIPDNPIIRGRNVVKEYQTGEQTVRALKGIDFGIGPGDFVAVVGPSGSGKSTLLNLLGLLDVPTDGEVTLNGTDVATFDDGERTRQRKRVIGFVFQSFYLIPTLTALENVEMPRMLDRTPKKTRERATELLQRVGLGDRLDHYPDELSGGQKQRVAIARSLVNDPQLLLADEPTGNLDRDTGDQILDLFDELRREEGVAVVTVTHDDYVAEAADRVVNLIDGELRADDSATHEEPATEPESAEPATEPEPADSASASTGTTESLVGSGESEESLVGSGESEENLVEGDTVGGEEPRPESDGGETT
;
A
#
# COMPACT_ATOMS: atom_id res chain seq x y z
N MET A 1 -56.51 -39.80 -12.76
CA MET A 1 -55.12 -40.05 -12.40
C MET A 1 -54.27 -39.30 -13.40
N THR A 2 -53.96 -38.07 -13.07
CA THR A 2 -53.25 -37.15 -13.93
C THR A 2 -51.90 -36.88 -13.28
N THR A 3 -50.84 -37.36 -13.88
CA THR A 3 -49.46 -37.14 -13.42
C THR A 3 -48.97 -35.77 -13.90
N VAL A 4 -48.64 -34.92 -12.94
CA VAL A 4 -48.00 -33.60 -13.16
C VAL A 4 -46.51 -33.83 -13.25
N SER A 5 -45.92 -33.51 -14.40
CA SER A 5 -44.47 -33.46 -14.61
C SER A 5 -43.95 -32.13 -14.11
N ASP A 6 -43.02 -32.21 -13.18
CA ASP A 6 -42.30 -31.07 -12.62
C ASP A 6 -41.01 -30.87 -13.44
N ASP A 7 -41.06 -29.89 -14.35
CA ASP A 7 -39.90 -29.47 -15.11
C ASP A 7 -39.15 -28.36 -14.34
N ALA A 8 -38.22 -28.75 -13.48
CA ALA A 8 -37.25 -27.85 -12.89
C ALA A 8 -36.20 -27.47 -13.93
N LYS A 9 -36.32 -26.27 -14.47
CA LYS A 9 -35.27 -25.62 -15.26
C LYS A 9 -34.11 -25.23 -14.36
N THR A 10 -33.09 -26.07 -14.34
CA THR A 10 -31.75 -25.71 -13.88
C THR A 10 -31.12 -24.80 -14.91
N GLY A 11 -31.08 -23.49 -14.59
CA GLY A 11 -30.30 -22.53 -15.32
C GLY A 11 -28.83 -22.85 -15.17
N GLY A 12 -28.23 -23.47 -16.20
CA GLY A 12 -26.80 -23.67 -16.29
C GLY A 12 -26.13 -22.32 -16.49
N PHE A 13 -25.28 -21.95 -15.55
CA PHE A 13 -24.31 -20.90 -15.76
C PHE A 13 -23.34 -21.39 -16.83
N ASP A 14 -23.45 -20.80 -18.03
CA ASP A 14 -22.51 -21.04 -19.12
C ASP A 14 -21.13 -20.44 -18.75
N ALA A 15 -20.22 -21.30 -18.35
CA ALA A 15 -18.82 -20.98 -18.08
C ALA A 15 -18.01 -20.81 -19.41
N LYS A 16 -18.57 -20.08 -20.37
CA LYS A 16 -17.92 -19.78 -21.65
C LYS A 16 -18.12 -18.31 -22.01
N SER A 17 -17.30 -17.46 -21.41
CA SER A 17 -16.62 -16.30 -22.02
C SER A 17 -15.85 -15.53 -20.95
N ALA A 18 -14.91 -16.16 -20.26
CA ALA A 18 -13.78 -15.40 -19.75
C ALA A 18 -13.01 -14.97 -21.01
N ARG A 19 -13.19 -13.74 -21.46
CA ARG A 19 -12.28 -13.14 -22.42
C ARG A 19 -10.92 -13.12 -21.76
N GLU A 20 -9.99 -13.88 -22.32
CA GLU A 20 -8.56 -13.78 -22.07
C GLU A 20 -8.19 -12.33 -22.44
N VAL A 21 -8.14 -11.45 -21.44
CA VAL A 21 -7.67 -10.08 -21.65
C VAL A 21 -6.16 -10.18 -21.59
N ASP A 22 -5.53 -10.01 -22.75
CA ASP A 22 -4.08 -9.87 -22.83
C ASP A 22 -3.68 -8.76 -21.83
N PRO A 23 -2.80 -9.07 -20.86
CA PRO A 23 -2.32 -8.04 -19.96
C PRO A 23 -1.64 -6.95 -20.80
N VAL A 24 -2.04 -5.69 -20.59
CA VAL A 24 -1.38 -4.57 -21.28
C VAL A 24 0.07 -4.54 -20.80
N ILE A 25 0.94 -5.15 -21.58
CA ILE A 25 2.38 -5.17 -21.31
C ILE A 25 2.99 -4.00 -22.10
N PRO A 26 3.62 -3.02 -21.41
CA PRO A 26 4.28 -1.90 -22.07
C PRO A 26 5.37 -2.38 -23.02
N ASP A 27 5.67 -1.61 -24.08
CA ASP A 27 6.73 -1.94 -25.04
C ASP A 27 8.12 -2.02 -24.38
N ASN A 28 8.37 -1.18 -23.37
CA ASN A 28 9.64 -1.14 -22.63
C ASN A 28 9.39 -1.25 -21.12
N PRO A 29 9.04 -2.42 -20.59
CA PRO A 29 8.74 -2.60 -19.19
C PRO A 29 10.00 -2.54 -18.31
N ILE A 30 9.88 -1.93 -17.12
CA ILE A 30 10.88 -2.01 -16.05
C ILE A 30 10.99 -3.47 -15.58
N ILE A 31 9.82 -4.09 -15.35
CA ILE A 31 9.74 -5.50 -14.98
C ILE A 31 8.64 -6.20 -15.78
N ARG A 32 8.93 -7.41 -16.25
CA ARG A 32 8.00 -8.22 -17.02
C ARG A 32 8.05 -9.67 -16.56
N GLY A 33 6.87 -10.29 -16.41
CA GLY A 33 6.71 -11.73 -16.20
C GLY A 33 6.03 -12.39 -17.39
N ARG A 34 6.45 -13.61 -17.73
CA ARG A 34 5.84 -14.47 -18.73
C ARG A 34 5.61 -15.85 -18.15
N ASN A 35 4.37 -16.31 -18.15
CA ASN A 35 3.95 -17.62 -17.65
C ASN A 35 4.53 -17.92 -16.26
N VAL A 36 4.52 -16.91 -15.35
CA VAL A 36 5.21 -16.97 -14.06
C VAL A 36 4.46 -17.89 -13.11
N VAL A 37 5.15 -18.93 -12.66
CA VAL A 37 4.67 -19.87 -11.66
C VAL A 37 5.48 -19.73 -10.38
N LYS A 38 4.81 -19.75 -9.23
CA LYS A 38 5.47 -19.85 -7.94
C LYS A 38 4.84 -20.91 -7.06
N GLU A 39 5.68 -21.84 -6.62
CA GLU A 39 5.29 -22.93 -5.73
C GLU A 39 6.10 -22.89 -4.44
N TYR A 40 5.45 -23.20 -3.34
CA TYR A 40 6.07 -23.35 -2.02
C TYR A 40 5.84 -24.76 -1.48
N GLN A 41 6.87 -25.36 -0.90
CA GLN A 41 6.76 -26.63 -0.20
C GLN A 41 6.37 -26.38 1.26
N THR A 42 5.22 -26.92 1.68
CA THR A 42 4.74 -26.83 3.05
C THR A 42 4.58 -28.27 3.58
N GLY A 43 5.64 -28.80 4.16
CA GLY A 43 5.72 -30.21 4.53
C GLY A 43 5.62 -31.11 3.30
N GLU A 44 4.63 -32.02 3.25
CA GLU A 44 4.39 -32.91 2.12
C GLU A 44 3.50 -32.31 1.02
N GLN A 45 2.99 -31.09 1.23
CA GLN A 45 2.09 -30.43 0.28
C GLN A 45 2.83 -29.35 -0.50
N THR A 46 2.53 -29.26 -1.81
CA THR A 46 2.98 -28.16 -2.67
C THR A 46 1.82 -27.17 -2.84
N VAL A 47 2.04 -25.92 -2.45
CA VAL A 47 1.09 -24.83 -2.64
C VAL A 47 1.53 -24.01 -3.84
N ARG A 48 0.72 -23.99 -4.89
CA ARG A 48 0.97 -23.19 -6.09
C ARG A 48 0.35 -21.81 -5.91
N ALA A 49 1.18 -20.86 -5.49
CA ALA A 49 0.74 -19.50 -5.17
C ALA A 49 0.50 -18.62 -6.40
N LEU A 50 1.26 -18.85 -7.50
CA LEU A 50 1.01 -18.24 -8.81
C LEU A 50 0.98 -19.32 -9.87
N LYS A 51 0.04 -19.21 -10.82
CA LYS A 51 -0.34 -20.31 -11.73
C LYS A 51 -0.12 -19.99 -13.22
N GLY A 52 1.00 -19.38 -13.56
CA GLY A 52 1.33 -19.04 -14.94
C GLY A 52 0.76 -17.68 -15.33
N ILE A 53 1.16 -16.64 -14.60
CA ILE A 53 0.68 -15.27 -14.83
C ILE A 53 1.62 -14.51 -15.76
N ASP A 54 1.02 -13.63 -16.57
CA ASP A 54 1.73 -12.66 -17.42
C ASP A 54 1.50 -11.26 -16.88
N PHE A 55 2.56 -10.45 -16.77
CA PHE A 55 2.48 -9.07 -16.33
C PHE A 55 3.59 -8.20 -16.91
N GLY A 56 3.38 -6.89 -16.92
CA GLY A 56 4.39 -5.90 -17.26
C GLY A 56 4.11 -4.58 -16.60
N ILE A 57 5.17 -3.95 -16.05
CA ILE A 57 5.13 -2.63 -15.43
C ILE A 57 6.11 -1.73 -16.16
N GLY A 58 5.62 -0.65 -16.72
CA GLY A 58 6.40 0.36 -17.43
C GLY A 58 6.73 1.57 -16.57
N PRO A 59 7.59 2.48 -17.09
CA PRO A 59 7.85 3.75 -16.42
C PRO A 59 6.56 4.57 -16.26
N GLY A 60 6.33 5.12 -15.07
CA GLY A 60 5.19 5.96 -14.77
C GLY A 60 3.84 5.23 -14.64
N ASP A 61 3.80 3.89 -14.70
CA ASP A 61 2.58 3.14 -14.43
C ASP A 61 2.17 3.26 -12.97
N PHE A 62 0.86 3.38 -12.72
CA PHE A 62 0.29 3.15 -11.39
C PHE A 62 -0.66 1.96 -11.46
N VAL A 63 -0.26 0.86 -10.86
CA VAL A 63 -0.99 -0.43 -10.90
C VAL A 63 -1.44 -0.83 -9.50
N ALA A 64 -2.72 -1.09 -9.33
CA ALA A 64 -3.26 -1.71 -8.14
C ALA A 64 -3.49 -3.21 -8.36
N VAL A 65 -2.93 -4.04 -7.47
CA VAL A 65 -3.18 -5.48 -7.42
C VAL A 65 -4.15 -5.75 -6.28
N VAL A 66 -5.35 -6.14 -6.62
CA VAL A 66 -6.42 -6.43 -5.66
C VAL A 66 -6.74 -7.93 -5.65
N GLY A 67 -7.40 -8.38 -4.59
CA GLY A 67 -7.84 -9.77 -4.47
C GLY A 67 -7.99 -10.23 -3.02
N PRO A 68 -8.64 -11.38 -2.78
CA PRO A 68 -8.87 -11.88 -1.43
C PRO A 68 -7.56 -12.28 -0.72
N SER A 69 -7.63 -12.47 0.60
CA SER A 69 -6.52 -13.01 1.37
C SER A 69 -6.12 -14.39 0.83
N GLY A 70 -4.81 -14.64 0.71
CA GLY A 70 -4.29 -15.91 0.20
C GLY A 70 -4.29 -16.03 -1.33
N SER A 71 -4.71 -15.03 -2.11
CA SER A 71 -4.74 -15.10 -3.57
C SER A 71 -3.36 -15.08 -4.25
N GLY A 72 -2.27 -14.80 -3.52
CA GLY A 72 -0.91 -14.74 -4.06
C GLY A 72 -0.31 -13.34 -4.17
N LYS A 73 -1.00 -12.26 -3.68
CA LYS A 73 -0.54 -10.86 -3.79
C LYS A 73 0.86 -10.63 -3.20
N SER A 74 1.10 -11.10 -1.98
CA SER A 74 2.42 -10.97 -1.34
C SER A 74 3.50 -11.79 -2.08
N THR A 75 3.12 -12.93 -2.69
CA THR A 75 4.03 -13.70 -3.55
C THR A 75 4.40 -12.92 -4.80
N LEU A 76 3.42 -12.31 -5.46
CA LEU A 76 3.68 -11.45 -6.63
C LEU A 76 4.57 -10.25 -6.23
N LEU A 77 4.27 -9.58 -5.12
CA LEU A 77 5.08 -8.47 -4.61
C LEU A 77 6.53 -8.90 -4.34
N ASN A 78 6.75 -10.11 -3.78
CA ASN A 78 8.09 -10.64 -3.52
C ASN A 78 8.86 -10.92 -4.82
N LEU A 79 8.20 -11.39 -5.87
CA LEU A 79 8.83 -11.59 -7.18
C LEU A 79 9.16 -10.25 -7.85
N LEU A 80 8.21 -9.29 -7.85
CA LEU A 80 8.44 -7.92 -8.34
C LEU A 80 9.59 -7.25 -7.57
N GLY A 81 9.68 -7.54 -6.27
CA GLY A 81 10.69 -7.00 -5.36
C GLY A 81 12.05 -7.69 -5.42
N LEU A 82 12.23 -8.71 -6.25
CA LEU A 82 13.44 -9.55 -6.29
C LEU A 82 13.80 -10.14 -4.90
N LEU A 83 12.80 -10.34 -4.05
CA LEU A 83 12.94 -11.01 -2.75
C LEU A 83 12.85 -12.53 -2.93
N ASP A 84 12.22 -12.95 -4.00
CA ASP A 84 12.07 -14.35 -4.39
C ASP A 84 12.28 -14.50 -5.91
N VAL A 85 12.33 -15.74 -6.39
CA VAL A 85 12.45 -16.09 -7.83
C VAL A 85 11.29 -16.99 -8.24
N PRO A 86 10.86 -16.97 -9.50
CA PRO A 86 9.83 -17.87 -9.99
C PRO A 86 10.30 -19.33 -9.89
N THR A 87 9.35 -20.26 -9.73
CA THR A 87 9.60 -21.70 -9.82
C THR A 87 9.65 -22.14 -11.27
N ASP A 88 8.85 -21.51 -12.13
CA ASP A 88 8.81 -21.72 -13.59
C ASP A 88 8.35 -20.42 -14.28
N GLY A 89 8.55 -20.32 -15.59
CA GLY A 89 8.33 -19.09 -16.34
C GLY A 89 9.54 -18.14 -16.27
N GLU A 90 9.37 -16.95 -16.79
CA GLU A 90 10.45 -15.95 -16.94
C GLU A 90 10.04 -14.64 -16.27
N VAL A 91 10.96 -14.05 -15.49
CA VAL A 91 10.85 -12.66 -15.01
C VAL A 91 12.07 -11.89 -15.48
N THR A 92 11.85 -10.76 -16.16
CA THR A 92 12.94 -9.88 -16.62
C THR A 92 12.87 -8.52 -15.92
N LEU A 93 14.03 -7.97 -15.55
CA LEU A 93 14.20 -6.62 -15.02
C LEU A 93 15.05 -5.81 -16.00
N ASN A 94 14.52 -4.72 -16.52
CA ASN A 94 15.17 -3.92 -17.58
C ASN A 94 15.70 -4.80 -18.73
N GLY A 95 14.93 -5.81 -19.13
CA GLY A 95 15.26 -6.74 -20.22
C GLY A 95 16.23 -7.86 -19.86
N THR A 96 16.73 -7.92 -18.61
CA THR A 96 17.64 -8.99 -18.14
C THR A 96 16.85 -10.01 -17.32
N ASP A 97 16.96 -11.29 -17.64
CA ASP A 97 16.32 -12.38 -16.88
C ASP A 97 16.88 -12.46 -15.45
N VAL A 98 15.99 -12.34 -14.45
CA VAL A 98 16.36 -12.34 -13.04
C VAL A 98 16.89 -13.69 -12.57
N ALA A 99 16.61 -14.78 -13.26
CA ALA A 99 17.15 -16.10 -12.99
C ALA A 99 18.67 -16.18 -13.22
N THR A 100 19.22 -15.26 -14.02
CA THR A 100 20.66 -15.17 -14.31
C THR A 100 21.44 -14.44 -13.22
N PHE A 101 20.74 -13.71 -12.30
CA PHE A 101 21.39 -12.97 -11.22
C PHE A 101 21.88 -13.90 -10.11
N ASP A 102 23.13 -13.74 -9.71
CA ASP A 102 23.58 -14.24 -8.42
C ASP A 102 22.95 -13.42 -7.26
N ASP A 103 23.11 -13.87 -6.03
CA ASP A 103 22.54 -13.19 -4.85
C ASP A 103 23.07 -11.76 -4.68
N GLY A 104 24.34 -11.54 -5.01
CA GLY A 104 24.95 -10.22 -4.97
C GLY A 104 24.38 -9.27 -6.02
N GLU A 105 24.22 -9.77 -7.26
CA GLU A 105 23.60 -8.98 -8.33
C GLU A 105 22.13 -8.70 -8.04
N ARG A 106 21.36 -9.70 -7.59
CA ARG A 106 19.96 -9.53 -7.20
C ARG A 106 19.82 -8.46 -6.11
N THR A 107 20.70 -8.47 -5.10
CA THR A 107 20.72 -7.45 -4.05
C THR A 107 21.07 -6.06 -4.59
N ARG A 108 22.03 -5.96 -5.54
CA ARG A 108 22.38 -4.69 -6.17
C ARG A 108 21.24 -4.13 -7.00
N GLN A 109 20.59 -4.97 -7.83
CA GLN A 109 19.46 -4.56 -8.65
C GLN A 109 18.26 -4.15 -7.80
N ARG A 110 17.91 -4.92 -6.76
CA ARG A 110 16.87 -4.56 -5.81
C ARG A 110 17.14 -3.18 -5.17
N LYS A 111 18.35 -2.94 -4.68
CA LYS A 111 18.74 -1.65 -4.08
C LYS A 111 18.60 -0.48 -5.05
N ARG A 112 18.93 -0.68 -6.36
CA ARG A 112 18.99 0.40 -7.35
C ARG A 112 17.67 0.69 -8.04
N VAL A 113 16.85 -0.34 -8.24
CA VAL A 113 15.68 -0.25 -9.12
C VAL A 113 14.39 -0.21 -8.32
N ILE A 114 14.39 -0.77 -7.09
CA ILE A 114 13.15 -1.01 -6.35
C ILE A 114 13.16 -0.29 -5.01
N GLY A 115 12.09 0.45 -4.73
CA GLY A 115 11.76 1.00 -3.42
C GLY A 115 10.59 0.24 -2.81
N PHE A 116 10.59 0.07 -1.48
CA PHE A 116 9.51 -0.60 -0.76
C PHE A 116 8.84 0.37 0.22
N VAL A 117 7.50 0.34 0.22
CA VAL A 117 6.64 1.04 1.16
C VAL A 117 5.69 0.02 1.79
N PHE A 118 5.68 -0.08 3.11
CA PHE A 118 4.90 -1.07 3.84
C PHE A 118 3.84 -0.42 4.73
N GLN A 119 2.77 -1.13 5.00
CA GLN A 119 1.71 -0.73 5.91
C GLN A 119 2.23 -0.39 7.33
N SER A 120 3.19 -1.17 7.84
CA SER A 120 3.75 -0.99 9.18
C SER A 120 4.92 -0.01 9.24
N PHE A 121 5.19 0.75 8.17
CA PHE A 121 6.27 1.75 8.02
C PHE A 121 7.69 1.17 8.15
N TYR A 122 7.93 0.22 9.05
CA TYR A 122 9.23 -0.38 9.39
C TYR A 122 10.34 0.67 9.60
N LEU A 123 10.02 1.75 10.31
CA LEU A 123 11.03 2.70 10.76
C LEU A 123 11.80 2.13 11.94
N ILE A 124 13.09 2.41 11.98
CA ILE A 124 13.96 2.01 13.09
C ILE A 124 13.72 3.01 14.23
N PRO A 125 13.22 2.56 15.41
CA PRO A 125 12.77 3.47 16.46
C PRO A 125 13.87 4.34 17.08
N THR A 126 15.11 3.85 17.02
CA THR A 126 16.30 4.52 17.59
C THR A 126 16.97 5.49 16.62
N LEU A 127 16.47 5.62 15.39
CA LEU A 127 16.95 6.53 14.38
C LEU A 127 15.94 7.67 14.16
N THR A 128 16.44 8.88 13.91
CA THR A 128 15.64 10.02 13.52
C THR A 128 14.99 9.81 12.14
N ALA A 129 14.07 10.67 11.73
CA ALA A 129 13.47 10.66 10.40
C ALA A 129 14.56 10.72 9.31
N LEU A 130 15.53 11.62 9.46
CA LEU A 130 16.64 11.76 8.53
C LEU A 130 17.50 10.50 8.45
N GLU A 131 17.90 9.94 9.57
CA GLU A 131 18.71 8.73 9.65
C GLU A 131 17.97 7.51 9.09
N ASN A 132 16.65 7.41 9.30
CA ASN A 132 15.83 6.37 8.66
C ASN A 132 15.87 6.45 7.13
N VAL A 133 15.83 7.67 6.57
CA VAL A 133 15.91 7.87 5.11
C VAL A 133 17.34 7.62 4.60
N GLU A 134 18.37 7.97 5.36
CA GLU A 134 19.78 7.70 5.00
C GLU A 134 20.12 6.20 5.00
N MET A 135 19.41 5.38 5.79
CA MET A 135 19.76 4.01 6.10
C MET A 135 20.07 3.11 4.88
N PRO A 136 19.28 3.13 3.77
CA PRO A 136 19.58 2.29 2.60
C PRO A 136 20.92 2.62 1.92
N ARG A 137 21.48 3.79 2.16
CA ARG A 137 22.77 4.27 1.61
C ARG A 137 23.91 4.30 2.64
N MET A 138 23.70 3.85 3.88
CA MET A 138 24.73 3.91 4.94
C MET A 138 26.04 3.19 4.57
N LEU A 139 25.97 2.17 3.72
CA LEU A 139 27.14 1.44 3.22
C LEU A 139 27.81 2.11 2.00
N ASP A 140 27.23 3.19 1.48
CA ASP A 140 27.81 3.92 0.36
C ASP A 140 28.97 4.81 0.85
N ARG A 141 29.99 4.98 0.00
CA ARG A 141 31.19 5.78 0.34
C ARG A 141 30.99 7.30 0.19
N THR A 142 29.72 7.77 0.20
CA THR A 142 29.37 9.18 -0.02
C THR A 142 28.38 9.73 1.02
N PRO A 143 28.75 9.73 2.34
CA PRO A 143 27.80 10.09 3.41
C PRO A 143 27.18 11.47 3.25
N LYS A 144 27.99 12.47 2.85
CA LYS A 144 27.51 13.86 2.66
C LYS A 144 26.41 13.95 1.62
N LYS A 145 26.60 13.33 0.44
CA LYS A 145 25.58 13.29 -0.63
C LYS A 145 24.33 12.54 -0.22
N THR A 146 24.48 11.49 0.59
CA THR A 146 23.34 10.73 1.14
C THR A 146 22.49 11.63 2.02
N ARG A 147 23.14 12.39 2.95
CA ARG A 147 22.42 13.30 3.85
C ARG A 147 21.72 14.44 3.10
N GLU A 148 22.38 15.04 2.11
CA GLU A 148 21.79 16.06 1.24
C GLU A 148 20.53 15.50 0.56
N ARG A 149 20.63 14.34 -0.09
CA ARG A 149 19.49 13.69 -0.77
C ARG A 149 18.35 13.31 0.20
N ALA A 150 18.67 12.76 1.36
CA ALA A 150 17.68 12.43 2.40
C ALA A 150 16.95 13.67 2.90
N THR A 151 17.67 14.79 3.10
CA THR A 151 17.08 16.06 3.49
C THR A 151 16.14 16.62 2.42
N GLU A 152 16.54 16.59 1.15
CA GLU A 152 15.70 17.00 0.00
C GLU A 152 14.40 16.17 -0.06
N LEU A 153 14.51 14.86 0.09
CA LEU A 153 13.35 13.95 0.08
C LEU A 153 12.39 14.23 1.24
N LEU A 154 12.91 14.44 2.46
CA LEU A 154 12.06 14.79 3.61
C LEU A 154 11.39 16.16 3.44
N GLN A 155 12.08 17.14 2.87
CA GLN A 155 11.47 18.43 2.51
C GLN A 155 10.35 18.26 1.49
N ARG A 156 10.58 17.44 0.45
CA ARG A 156 9.60 17.15 -0.60
C ARG A 156 8.33 16.49 -0.06
N VAL A 157 8.46 15.55 0.86
CA VAL A 157 7.28 14.93 1.50
C VAL A 157 6.68 15.80 2.64
N GLY A 158 7.11 17.07 2.77
CA GLY A 158 6.56 18.03 3.74
C GLY A 158 7.03 17.80 5.18
N LEU A 159 8.22 17.20 5.37
CA LEU A 159 8.80 16.91 6.68
C LEU A 159 10.15 17.60 6.91
N GLY A 160 10.41 18.73 6.22
CA GLY A 160 11.66 19.48 6.35
C GLY A 160 11.93 20.06 7.75
N ASP A 161 10.88 20.25 8.55
CA ASP A 161 10.92 20.70 9.96
C ASP A 161 10.95 19.53 10.97
N ARG A 162 11.01 18.27 10.52
CA ARG A 162 10.93 17.05 11.31
C ARG A 162 12.15 16.14 11.16
N LEU A 163 13.26 16.64 10.62
CA LEU A 163 14.46 15.83 10.31
C LEU A 163 15.01 15.07 11.50
N ASP A 164 15.03 15.71 12.67
CA ASP A 164 15.61 15.18 13.89
C ASP A 164 14.58 14.50 14.84
N HIS A 165 13.31 14.35 14.38
CA HIS A 165 12.27 13.67 15.17
C HIS A 165 12.44 12.16 15.09
N TYR A 166 12.18 11.49 16.19
CA TYR A 166 12.11 10.04 16.27
C TYR A 166 10.72 9.52 15.85
N PRO A 167 10.61 8.24 15.46
CA PRO A 167 9.33 7.69 15.03
C PRO A 167 8.18 7.81 16.04
N ASP A 168 8.44 7.78 17.33
CA ASP A 168 7.43 7.95 18.39
C ASP A 168 6.89 9.40 18.49
N GLU A 169 7.63 10.36 17.96
CA GLU A 169 7.24 11.77 17.90
C GLU A 169 6.44 12.13 16.63
N LEU A 170 6.24 11.16 15.72
CA LEU A 170 5.60 11.33 14.42
C LEU A 170 4.20 10.71 14.39
N SER A 171 3.23 11.39 13.74
CA SER A 171 1.93 10.80 13.42
C SER A 171 2.05 9.64 12.42
N GLY A 172 1.01 8.83 12.26
CA GLY A 172 0.96 7.72 11.30
C GLY A 172 1.29 8.19 9.87
N GLY A 173 0.65 9.26 9.40
CA GLY A 173 0.92 9.83 8.08
C GLY A 173 2.33 10.38 7.92
N GLN A 174 2.90 10.99 8.98
CA GLN A 174 4.28 11.43 8.96
C GLN A 174 5.27 10.24 8.89
N LYS A 175 5.01 9.17 9.64
CA LYS A 175 5.79 7.91 9.54
C LYS A 175 5.74 7.32 8.14
N GLN A 176 4.57 7.32 7.50
CA GLN A 176 4.42 6.83 6.13
C GLN A 176 5.20 7.69 5.13
N ARG A 177 5.15 9.01 5.27
CA ARG A 177 5.95 9.92 4.44
C ARG A 177 7.46 9.73 4.63
N VAL A 178 7.94 9.46 5.85
CA VAL A 178 9.34 9.06 6.09
C VAL A 178 9.67 7.73 5.39
N ALA A 179 8.77 6.73 5.45
CA ALA A 179 8.96 5.45 4.77
C ALA A 179 9.00 5.61 3.23
N ILE A 180 8.17 6.50 2.67
CA ILE A 180 8.19 6.85 1.25
C ILE A 180 9.51 7.56 0.89
N ALA A 181 9.93 8.57 1.66
CA ALA A 181 11.22 9.24 1.43
C ALA A 181 12.40 8.26 1.48
N ARG A 182 12.37 7.31 2.45
CA ARG A 182 13.36 6.24 2.54
C ARG A 182 13.39 5.35 1.30
N SER A 183 12.22 5.02 0.73
CA SER A 183 12.13 4.18 -0.46
C SER A 183 12.71 4.85 -1.70
N LEU A 184 12.71 6.20 -1.74
CA LEU A 184 13.17 7.01 -2.86
C LEU A 184 14.67 7.36 -2.82
N VAL A 185 15.36 7.12 -1.70
CA VAL A 185 16.74 7.61 -1.51
C VAL A 185 17.76 7.06 -2.52
N ASN A 186 17.47 5.90 -3.11
CA ASN A 186 18.29 5.25 -4.13
C ASN A 186 17.86 5.58 -5.58
N ASP A 187 16.95 6.53 -5.77
CA ASP A 187 16.40 6.92 -7.07
C ASP A 187 15.80 5.69 -7.83
N PRO A 188 14.83 4.96 -7.23
CA PRO A 188 14.29 3.73 -7.81
C PRO A 188 13.45 4.02 -9.06
N GLN A 189 13.31 3.02 -9.93
CA GLN A 189 12.39 3.07 -11.07
C GLN A 189 10.99 2.55 -10.73
N LEU A 190 10.89 1.73 -9.67
CA LEU A 190 9.67 1.05 -9.25
C LEU A 190 9.49 1.14 -7.73
N LEU A 191 8.33 1.63 -7.28
CA LEU A 191 7.87 1.55 -5.90
C LEU A 191 6.88 0.40 -5.75
N LEU A 192 7.14 -0.46 -4.77
CA LEU A 192 6.25 -1.54 -4.36
C LEU A 192 5.63 -1.17 -3.02
N ALA A 193 4.32 -0.98 -2.99
CA ALA A 193 3.57 -0.55 -1.82
C ALA A 193 2.63 -1.68 -1.36
N ASP A 194 2.82 -2.13 -0.13
CA ASP A 194 1.97 -3.14 0.52
C ASP A 194 1.04 -2.43 1.50
N GLU A 195 -0.25 -2.32 1.16
CA GLU A 195 -1.29 -1.63 1.94
C GLU A 195 -0.85 -0.24 2.44
N PRO A 196 -0.42 0.68 1.54
CA PRO A 196 0.29 1.90 1.95
C PRO A 196 -0.53 2.89 2.78
N THR A 197 -1.86 2.77 2.78
CA THR A 197 -2.80 3.63 3.51
C THR A 197 -3.56 2.88 4.62
N GLY A 198 -3.34 1.58 4.76
CA GLY A 198 -4.15 0.72 5.64
C GLY A 198 -4.11 1.05 7.14
N ASN A 199 -3.14 1.85 7.60
CA ASN A 199 -3.04 2.32 8.99
C ASN A 199 -3.30 3.83 9.13
N LEU A 200 -3.89 4.47 8.11
CA LEU A 200 -4.11 5.92 8.06
C LEU A 200 -5.60 6.24 8.01
N ASP A 201 -5.94 7.44 8.47
CA ASP A 201 -7.25 8.02 8.19
C ASP A 201 -7.38 8.41 6.70
N ARG A 202 -8.62 8.63 6.25
CA ARG A 202 -8.93 8.88 4.84
C ARG A 202 -8.17 10.08 4.28
N ASP A 203 -8.21 11.22 5.00
CA ASP A 203 -7.59 12.47 4.53
C ASP A 203 -6.07 12.34 4.42
N THR A 204 -5.46 11.60 5.34
CA THR A 204 -4.03 11.27 5.29
C THR A 204 -3.73 10.29 4.17
N GLY A 205 -4.61 9.32 3.92
CA GLY A 205 -4.54 8.37 2.80
C GLY A 205 -4.54 9.10 1.46
N ASP A 206 -5.45 10.07 1.26
CA ASP A 206 -5.52 10.91 0.05
C ASP A 206 -4.17 11.59 -0.23
N GLN A 207 -3.57 12.18 0.79
CA GLN A 207 -2.26 12.84 0.67
C GLN A 207 -1.11 11.89 0.28
N ILE A 208 -1.20 10.61 0.66
CA ILE A 208 -0.21 9.60 0.25
C ILE A 208 -0.43 9.19 -1.19
N LEU A 209 -1.69 9.04 -1.64
CA LEU A 209 -2.01 8.74 -3.04
C LEU A 209 -1.63 9.90 -3.97
N ASP A 210 -1.90 11.13 -3.57
CA ASP A 210 -1.46 12.34 -4.29
C ASP A 210 0.06 12.38 -4.43
N LEU A 211 0.81 12.03 -3.36
CA LEU A 211 2.27 11.96 -3.40
C LEU A 211 2.76 10.88 -4.38
N PHE A 212 2.11 9.71 -4.45
CA PHE A 212 2.46 8.69 -5.45
C PHE A 212 2.20 9.17 -6.87
N ASP A 213 1.08 9.87 -7.11
CA ASP A 213 0.76 10.43 -8.42
C ASP A 213 1.75 11.53 -8.84
N GLU A 214 2.18 12.39 -7.91
CA GLU A 214 3.25 13.37 -8.13
C GLU A 214 4.57 12.72 -8.53
N LEU A 215 5.03 11.71 -7.77
CA LEU A 215 6.27 10.99 -8.04
C LEU A 215 6.25 10.31 -9.42
N ARG A 216 5.13 9.72 -9.77
CA ARG A 216 4.89 9.09 -11.06
C ARG A 216 5.01 10.08 -12.22
N ARG A 217 4.32 11.22 -12.11
CA ARG A 217 4.28 12.24 -13.16
C ARG A 217 5.56 13.00 -13.32
N GLU A 218 6.25 13.33 -12.23
CA GLU A 218 7.44 14.17 -12.26
C GLU A 218 8.73 13.39 -12.47
N GLU A 219 8.84 12.19 -11.89
CA GLU A 219 10.08 11.39 -11.95
C GLU A 219 9.96 10.15 -12.84
N GLY A 220 8.76 9.84 -13.31
CA GLY A 220 8.51 8.63 -14.12
C GLY A 220 8.66 7.34 -13.31
N VAL A 221 8.60 7.40 -11.99
CA VAL A 221 8.64 6.24 -11.09
C VAL A 221 7.34 5.46 -11.27
N ALA A 222 7.44 4.16 -11.52
CA ALA A 222 6.26 3.30 -11.52
C ALA A 222 5.85 2.96 -10.09
N VAL A 223 4.55 2.83 -9.84
CA VAL A 223 3.99 2.43 -8.55
C VAL A 223 3.16 1.17 -8.73
N VAL A 224 3.46 0.14 -7.93
CA VAL A 224 2.60 -1.04 -7.81
C VAL A 224 2.13 -1.13 -6.36
N THR A 225 0.84 -1.03 -6.15
CA THR A 225 0.24 -1.21 -4.82
C THR A 225 -0.49 -2.53 -4.74
N VAL A 226 -0.32 -3.23 -3.62
CA VAL A 226 -1.16 -4.36 -3.24
C VAL A 226 -2.12 -3.86 -2.19
N THR A 227 -3.41 -4.03 -2.42
CA THR A 227 -4.44 -3.55 -1.50
C THR A 227 -5.71 -4.41 -1.56
N HIS A 228 -6.52 -4.30 -0.54
CA HIS A 228 -7.90 -4.79 -0.52
C HIS A 228 -8.91 -3.62 -0.42
N ASP A 229 -8.41 -2.38 -0.46
CA ASP A 229 -9.22 -1.17 -0.39
C ASP A 229 -9.50 -0.67 -1.81
N ASP A 230 -10.79 -0.67 -2.18
CA ASP A 230 -11.27 -0.22 -3.48
C ASP A 230 -10.88 1.24 -3.76
N TYR A 231 -10.84 2.06 -2.72
CA TYR A 231 -10.43 3.45 -2.83
C TYR A 231 -8.98 3.64 -3.34
N VAL A 232 -8.05 2.81 -2.86
CA VAL A 232 -6.66 2.84 -3.35
C VAL A 232 -6.60 2.31 -4.79
N ALA A 233 -7.46 1.33 -5.10
CA ALA A 233 -7.56 0.78 -6.44
C ALA A 233 -8.10 1.82 -7.45
N GLU A 234 -9.08 2.65 -7.07
CA GLU A 234 -9.64 3.73 -7.90
C GLU A 234 -8.61 4.81 -8.26
N ALA A 235 -7.57 5.01 -7.43
CA ALA A 235 -6.51 5.97 -7.70
C ALA A 235 -5.49 5.47 -8.74
N ALA A 236 -5.48 4.17 -9.04
CA ALA A 236 -4.53 3.57 -9.98
C ALA A 236 -5.00 3.70 -11.44
N ASP A 237 -4.06 3.81 -12.39
CA ASP A 237 -4.38 3.80 -13.81
C ASP A 237 -4.89 2.44 -14.29
N ARG A 238 -4.46 1.38 -13.60
CA ARG A 238 -4.78 0.00 -13.95
C ARG A 238 -4.99 -0.84 -12.70
N VAL A 239 -6.14 -1.51 -12.64
CA VAL A 239 -6.48 -2.47 -11.60
C VAL A 239 -6.35 -3.89 -12.14
N VAL A 240 -5.71 -4.76 -11.37
CA VAL A 240 -5.50 -6.15 -11.73
C VAL A 240 -5.99 -7.04 -10.58
N ASN A 241 -6.94 -7.90 -10.87
CA ASN A 241 -7.49 -8.84 -9.90
C ASN A 241 -6.62 -10.10 -9.85
N LEU A 242 -6.05 -10.40 -8.69
CA LEU A 242 -5.35 -11.67 -8.44
C LEU A 242 -6.28 -12.58 -7.63
N ILE A 243 -6.76 -13.66 -8.25
CA ILE A 243 -7.69 -14.61 -7.64
C ILE A 243 -7.11 -16.02 -7.82
N ASP A 244 -6.93 -16.73 -6.71
CA ASP A 244 -6.41 -18.11 -6.69
C ASP A 244 -5.10 -18.30 -7.48
N GLY A 245 -4.22 -17.30 -7.48
CA GLY A 245 -2.93 -17.32 -8.17
C GLY A 245 -3.00 -17.04 -9.67
N GLU A 246 -4.13 -16.56 -10.18
CA GLU A 246 -4.36 -16.16 -11.57
C GLU A 246 -4.68 -14.67 -11.66
N LEU A 247 -4.11 -13.96 -12.65
CA LEU A 247 -4.47 -12.57 -12.93
C LEU A 247 -5.71 -12.51 -13.82
N ARG A 248 -6.67 -11.69 -13.43
CA ARG A 248 -7.88 -11.38 -14.20
C ARG A 248 -7.96 -9.87 -14.39
N ALA A 249 -8.28 -9.41 -15.59
CA ALA A 249 -8.58 -8.00 -15.79
C ALA A 249 -9.90 -7.66 -15.10
N ASP A 250 -10.00 -6.45 -14.58
CA ASP A 250 -11.25 -5.95 -14.03
C ASP A 250 -12.21 -5.60 -15.16
N ASP A 251 -13.35 -6.27 -15.22
CA ASP A 251 -14.45 -5.96 -16.16
C ASP A 251 -15.19 -4.64 -15.79
N SER A 252 -14.82 -4.00 -14.65
CA SER A 252 -15.53 -2.81 -14.13
C SER A 252 -15.11 -1.47 -14.76
N ALA A 253 -14.11 -1.43 -15.65
CA ALA A 253 -13.66 -0.20 -16.30
C ALA A 253 -14.55 0.25 -17.51
N THR A 254 -15.68 -0.39 -17.77
CA THR A 254 -16.73 0.16 -18.61
C THR A 254 -17.73 0.94 -17.74
N HIS A 255 -17.40 2.17 -17.37
CA HIS A 255 -18.40 3.17 -17.10
C HIS A 255 -19.22 3.35 -18.39
N GLU A 256 -20.29 2.59 -18.54
CA GLU A 256 -21.39 3.02 -19.38
C GLU A 256 -21.87 4.36 -18.82
N GLU A 257 -21.63 5.44 -19.57
CA GLU A 257 -22.38 6.67 -19.39
C GLU A 257 -23.87 6.28 -19.35
N PRO A 258 -24.63 6.73 -18.33
CA PRO A 258 -26.04 6.46 -18.32
C PRO A 258 -26.61 7.04 -19.63
N ALA A 259 -27.13 6.15 -20.48
CA ALA A 259 -27.87 6.54 -21.68
C ALA A 259 -28.89 7.58 -21.27
N THR A 260 -28.75 8.79 -21.76
CA THR A 260 -29.76 9.82 -21.72
C THR A 260 -31.02 9.23 -22.36
N GLU A 261 -32.01 8.91 -21.53
CA GLU A 261 -33.34 8.57 -22.02
C GLU A 261 -33.83 9.73 -22.86
N PRO A 262 -34.39 9.50 -24.04
CA PRO A 262 -34.96 10.57 -24.83
C PRO A 262 -36.20 11.11 -24.10
N GLU A 263 -36.16 12.40 -23.83
CA GLU A 263 -37.22 13.26 -23.35
C GLU A 263 -38.50 12.99 -24.17
N SER A 264 -39.43 12.21 -23.61
CA SER A 264 -40.74 11.99 -24.22
C SER A 264 -41.66 13.17 -23.87
N ALA A 265 -42.09 13.82 -24.97
CA ALA A 265 -42.98 14.93 -25.11
C ALA A 265 -44.15 14.97 -24.11
N GLU A 266 -44.38 16.19 -23.62
CA GLU A 266 -45.60 16.59 -22.93
C GLU A 266 -46.87 16.36 -23.80
N PRO A 267 -48.02 16.11 -23.20
CA PRO A 267 -49.27 16.59 -23.72
C PRO A 267 -49.89 17.66 -22.82
N ALA A 268 -50.44 18.64 -23.54
CA ALA A 268 -51.02 19.89 -23.19
C ALA A 268 -52.17 19.86 -22.17
N THR A 269 -52.18 20.96 -21.36
CA THR A 269 -53.26 21.83 -20.85
C THR A 269 -54.72 21.34 -20.86
N GLU A 270 -55.42 21.47 -19.77
CA GLU A 270 -56.45 22.47 -19.37
C GLU A 270 -57.37 21.94 -18.24
N PRO A 271 -58.19 22.77 -17.56
CA PRO A 271 -57.95 23.94 -16.72
C PRO A 271 -58.54 23.76 -15.29
N GLU A 272 -58.27 24.78 -14.46
CA GLU A 272 -58.87 24.99 -13.12
C GLU A 272 -60.42 25.08 -13.12
N PRO A 273 -61.02 24.91 -11.93
CA PRO A 273 -61.70 26.05 -11.34
C PRO A 273 -61.46 26.28 -9.85
N ALA A 274 -61.62 27.51 -9.53
CA ALA A 274 -61.46 28.25 -8.32
C ALA A 274 -62.41 27.86 -7.17
N ASP A 275 -61.99 28.37 -6.02
CA ASP A 275 -62.81 28.96 -4.93
C ASP A 275 -62.89 28.14 -3.62
N SER A 276 -62.42 28.62 -2.58
CA SER A 276 -62.93 29.47 -1.49
C SER A 276 -62.17 29.28 -0.21
N ALA A 277 -61.62 30.36 0.26
CA ALA A 277 -61.68 31.06 1.53
C ALA A 277 -61.91 30.26 2.84
N SER A 278 -61.03 30.46 3.77
CA SER A 278 -61.20 31.18 5.08
C SER A 278 -60.12 30.72 6.09
N ALA A 279 -59.26 31.57 6.53
CA ALA A 279 -59.26 32.40 7.75
C ALA A 279 -59.26 31.61 9.08
N SER A 280 -58.20 31.69 9.83
CA SER A 280 -58.07 32.36 11.16
C SER A 280 -56.86 31.84 11.94
N THR A 281 -55.92 32.71 12.24
CA THR A 281 -55.57 33.35 13.52
C THR A 281 -55.29 32.44 14.73
N GLY A 282 -54.14 32.75 15.39
CA GLY A 282 -53.83 32.42 16.76
C GLY A 282 -52.33 32.11 16.94
N THR A 283 -51.44 33.03 17.10
CA THR A 283 -50.99 33.83 18.23
C THR A 283 -50.53 33.00 19.46
N THR A 284 -49.27 33.35 19.84
CA THR A 284 -48.64 33.45 21.16
C THR A 284 -47.87 32.28 21.74
N GLU A 285 -46.68 32.67 22.04
CA GLU A 285 -45.87 32.82 23.27
C GLU A 285 -45.09 31.58 23.71
N SER A 286 -43.74 31.66 23.71
CA SER A 286 -42.83 32.18 24.72
C SER A 286 -42.77 31.33 26.02
N LEU A 287 -41.55 30.86 26.32
CA LEU A 287 -40.89 30.81 27.62
C LEU A 287 -39.70 29.88 27.57
N VAL A 288 -38.45 30.37 27.53
CA VAL A 288 -37.51 30.68 28.62
C VAL A 288 -37.49 29.60 29.74
N GLY A 289 -36.33 29.03 29.89
CA GLY A 289 -35.97 28.15 30.99
C GLY A 289 -34.50 27.79 30.99
N SER A 290 -33.73 28.72 31.52
CA SER A 290 -32.39 28.58 32.11
C SER A 290 -32.36 27.54 33.24
N GLY A 291 -31.22 26.85 33.37
CA GLY A 291 -30.92 25.95 34.48
C GLY A 291 -29.46 25.56 34.50
N GLU A 292 -28.67 26.37 35.18
CA GLU A 292 -27.34 26.08 35.72
C GLU A 292 -27.43 25.01 36.83
N SER A 293 -26.33 24.32 37.04
CA SER A 293 -25.63 24.00 38.31
C SER A 293 -24.76 22.76 38.11
N GLU A 294 -23.49 22.92 38.20
CA GLU A 294 -22.57 22.83 39.35
C GLU A 294 -22.25 21.41 39.82
N GLU A 295 -20.93 21.23 39.80
CA GLU A 295 -19.99 20.78 40.87
C GLU A 295 -20.06 19.27 41.21
N SER A 296 -18.97 18.64 41.25
CA SER A 296 -17.75 18.51 42.00
C SER A 296 -17.52 17.01 42.29
N LEU A 297 -16.38 16.48 42.37
CA LEU A 297 -15.37 16.31 43.41
C LEU A 297 -14.43 15.15 43.06
N VAL A 298 -13.16 15.45 42.97
CA VAL A 298 -12.01 14.98 43.72
C VAL A 298 -11.98 13.50 44.16
N GLY A 299 -10.92 12.85 43.77
CA GLY A 299 -10.47 11.58 44.30
C GLY A 299 -8.99 11.33 43.96
N SER A 300 -8.14 11.89 44.80
CA SER A 300 -6.72 11.59 44.98
C SER A 300 -6.50 10.15 45.46
N GLY A 301 -5.46 9.51 44.94
CA GLY A 301 -4.95 8.24 45.42
C GLY A 301 -3.49 8.09 45.07
N GLU A 302 -2.64 8.59 45.96
CA GLU A 302 -1.22 8.28 46.11
C GLU A 302 -1.06 6.83 46.58
N SER A 303 0.09 6.29 46.27
CA SER A 303 0.93 5.28 46.95
C SER A 303 1.48 4.28 45.94
N GLU A 304 2.71 3.79 45.91
CA GLU A 304 3.85 3.85 46.86
C GLU A 304 5.10 3.42 46.06
N GLU A 305 6.19 4.01 46.42
CA GLU A 305 7.56 3.62 46.12
C GLU A 305 7.83 2.16 46.52
N ASN A 306 8.62 1.46 45.71
CA ASN A 306 9.52 0.43 46.25
C ASN A 306 10.88 0.51 45.58
N LEU A 307 11.78 1.12 46.33
CA LEU A 307 13.24 0.97 46.25
C LEU A 307 13.62 -0.45 46.67
N VAL A 308 14.46 -1.12 45.89
CA VAL A 308 15.36 -2.16 46.42
C VAL A 308 16.76 -1.87 45.91
N GLU A 309 17.58 -1.47 46.87
CA GLU A 309 19.04 -1.43 46.81
C GLU A 309 19.65 -2.83 46.91
N GLY A 310 20.88 -2.94 46.42
CA GLY A 310 21.86 -3.95 46.74
C GLY A 310 22.21 -4.87 45.56
N ASP A 311 23.42 -5.11 45.13
CA ASP A 311 24.72 -5.12 45.80
C ASP A 311 25.84 -5.15 44.75
N THR A 312 26.90 -4.45 45.01
CA THR A 312 28.22 -4.50 44.38
C THR A 312 28.96 -5.79 44.71
N VAL A 313 29.47 -6.48 43.70
CA VAL A 313 30.68 -7.31 43.81
C VAL A 313 31.47 -7.22 42.51
N GLY A 314 32.58 -6.73 42.54
CA GLY A 314 33.91 -6.69 42.19
C GLY A 314 34.50 -8.03 41.67
N GLY A 315 35.30 -7.95 40.64
CA GLY A 315 36.09 -9.07 40.10
C GLY A 315 36.75 -8.70 38.78
N GLU A 316 37.91 -8.08 38.87
CA GLU A 316 39.21 -8.42 38.27
C GLU A 316 39.25 -8.79 36.78
N GLU A 317 39.93 -7.90 36.06
CA GLU A 317 40.62 -8.20 34.77
C GLU A 317 41.78 -9.24 34.99
N PRO A 318 42.13 -9.98 33.93
CA PRO A 318 43.53 -10.10 33.60
C PRO A 318 43.83 -9.73 32.13
N ARG A 319 44.89 -8.93 31.98
CA ARG A 319 45.57 -8.62 30.70
C ARG A 319 46.32 -9.86 30.20
N PRO A 320 46.45 -10.05 28.88
CA PRO A 320 47.36 -11.05 28.33
C PRO A 320 48.78 -10.49 28.19
N GLU A 321 49.70 -11.32 28.59
CA GLU A 321 51.15 -11.21 28.41
C GLU A 321 51.52 -11.35 26.91
N SER A 322 52.49 -10.56 26.54
CA SER A 322 53.29 -10.65 25.33
C SER A 322 54.40 -11.71 25.48
N ASP A 323 54.53 -12.54 24.46
CA ASP A 323 55.83 -13.21 24.13
C ASP A 323 55.75 -13.58 22.64
N GLY A 324 56.60 -13.21 21.74
CA GLY A 324 58.03 -13.16 21.67
C GLY A 324 58.51 -14.50 21.07
N GLY A 325 58.87 -14.53 19.78
CA GLY A 325 59.54 -15.71 19.26
C GLY A 325 59.68 -15.70 17.72
N GLU A 326 60.83 -15.29 17.30
CA GLU A 326 61.47 -15.31 15.97
C GLU A 326 61.65 -16.71 15.35
N THR A 327 61.93 -16.60 14.02
CA THR A 327 62.74 -17.54 13.17
C THR A 327 62.04 -18.80 12.67
N THR A 328 61.94 -19.01 11.38
CA THR A 328 62.83 -19.11 10.22
C THR A 328 62.05 -18.98 8.92
#